data_1a9cde1deb88221dc99fe46b306861aa
#
_entry.id   1a9cde1deb88221dc99fe46b306861aa
#
_cell.length_a   1.000
_cell.length_b   1.000
_cell.length_c   1.000
_cell.angle_alpha   90.00
_cell.angle_beta   90.00
_cell.angle_gamma   90.00
#
_symmetry.space_group_name_H-M   'P 1'
#
loop_
_entity.id
_entity.type
_entity.pdbx_description
1 polymer ?
#
loop_
_entity_poly.entity_id
_entity_poly.type
_entity_poly.pdbx_seq_one_letter_code
_entity_poly.pdbx_strand_id
1 'polypeptide(L)'
;MVSYVKPDRTLDYALLEKDLGALTRAAYRVTMNKLELPEWDKTQKMDRLLGVSPTAWMDMLEGIDMTVEQEEELLKWLYSTVRKAADDYADLVGLEHSLNVTAVKPSGTLSLLANATSAGTHPNHSPYHYRTIRIDKANPMFKVIKKLNWRIEDDITRPNSTAVVYFPVKSEAKRTKFDVSAVEQLDRYRRFQKFYTDQNTSVTVSVQNHEWESVIDWLANNWADFTAVSFLPLTDHKYAQAPYQDIDQAEYEKAVTGLDDLSHELLTKYLELDEYYKEEQEVDPTCAAGGSCGFDKI
;
A
#
# COMPACT_ATOMS: atom_id res chain seq x y z
N MET A 1 5.80 -8.27 -0.40
CA MET A 1 7.07 -9.00 -0.14
C MET A 1 6.88 -10.25 0.73
N VAL A 2 6.08 -10.18 1.79
CA VAL A 2 5.88 -11.31 2.72
C VAL A 2 5.43 -12.61 2.03
N SER A 3 4.63 -12.54 0.98
CA SER A 3 4.14 -13.71 0.22
C SER A 3 5.24 -14.53 -0.46
N TYR A 4 6.46 -14.01 -0.54
CA TYR A 4 7.62 -14.69 -1.12
C TYR A 4 8.55 -15.30 -0.06
N VAL A 5 8.17 -15.20 1.22
CA VAL A 5 8.91 -15.85 2.32
C VAL A 5 8.47 -17.30 2.40
N LYS A 6 9.42 -18.21 2.22
CA LYS A 6 9.19 -19.65 2.32
C LYS A 6 9.17 -20.13 3.78
N PRO A 7 8.62 -21.30 4.06
CA PRO A 7 8.61 -21.87 5.42
C PRO A 7 10.01 -22.04 6.04
N ASP A 8 11.04 -22.21 5.22
CA ASP A 8 12.44 -22.28 5.65
C ASP A 8 13.08 -20.91 5.92
N ARG A 9 12.27 -19.83 5.90
CA ARG A 9 12.68 -18.45 6.14
C ARG A 9 13.64 -17.89 5.09
N THR A 10 13.59 -18.41 3.87
CA THR A 10 14.30 -17.86 2.70
C THR A 10 13.33 -17.20 1.72
N LEU A 11 13.83 -16.36 0.82
CA LEU A 11 13.03 -15.78 -0.25
C LEU A 11 12.91 -16.75 -1.44
N ASP A 12 11.72 -16.81 -2.02
CA ASP A 12 11.49 -17.46 -3.31
C ASP A 12 11.86 -16.50 -4.45
N TYR A 13 13.14 -16.41 -4.75
CA TYR A 13 13.65 -15.55 -5.82
C TYR A 13 13.06 -15.89 -7.19
N ALA A 14 12.83 -17.17 -7.46
CA ALA A 14 12.31 -17.60 -8.76
C ALA A 14 10.86 -17.13 -8.99
N LEU A 15 10.01 -17.28 -7.96
CA LEU A 15 8.64 -16.77 -8.01
C LEU A 15 8.63 -15.24 -8.04
N LEU A 16 9.45 -14.59 -7.23
CA LEU A 16 9.55 -13.14 -7.15
C LEU A 16 10.02 -12.54 -8.50
N GLU A 17 11.04 -13.12 -9.15
CA GLU A 17 11.50 -12.69 -10.47
C GLU A 17 10.40 -12.82 -11.55
N LYS A 18 9.72 -13.95 -11.55
CA LYS A 18 8.60 -14.21 -12.48
C LYS A 18 7.50 -13.16 -12.33
N ASP A 19 7.08 -12.89 -11.10
CA ASP A 19 5.98 -11.98 -10.80
C ASP A 19 6.38 -10.53 -11.04
N LEU A 20 7.60 -10.13 -10.70
CA LEU A 20 8.16 -8.81 -11.03
C LEU A 20 8.19 -8.59 -12.54
N GLY A 21 8.63 -9.59 -13.32
CA GLY A 21 8.63 -9.53 -14.77
C GLY A 21 7.22 -9.35 -15.33
N ALA A 22 6.24 -10.10 -14.82
CA ALA A 22 4.84 -9.97 -15.24
C ALA A 22 4.26 -8.61 -14.89
N LEU A 23 4.46 -8.14 -13.65
CA LEU A 23 3.99 -6.85 -13.17
C LEU A 23 4.62 -5.69 -13.98
N THR A 24 5.93 -5.75 -14.23
CA THR A 24 6.65 -4.72 -14.98
C THR A 24 6.12 -4.61 -16.42
N ARG A 25 5.91 -5.75 -17.10
CA ARG A 25 5.30 -5.76 -18.44
C ARG A 25 3.87 -5.20 -18.42
N ALA A 26 3.07 -5.55 -17.41
CA ALA A 26 1.73 -5.01 -17.26
C ALA A 26 1.75 -3.49 -17.07
N ALA A 27 2.64 -2.99 -16.20
CA ALA A 27 2.83 -1.56 -15.96
C ALA A 27 3.29 -0.84 -17.23
N TYR A 28 4.24 -1.40 -17.97
CA TYR A 28 4.70 -0.83 -19.24
C TYR A 28 3.55 -0.71 -20.25
N ARG A 29 2.71 -1.75 -20.37
CA ARG A 29 1.55 -1.73 -21.27
C ARG A 29 0.57 -0.61 -20.97
N VAL A 30 0.40 -0.23 -19.71
CA VAL A 30 -0.44 0.92 -19.33
C VAL A 30 0.08 2.22 -19.98
N THR A 31 1.39 2.40 -20.13
CA THR A 31 1.97 3.57 -20.81
C THR A 31 1.71 3.60 -22.32
N MET A 32 1.24 2.51 -22.90
CA MET A 32 0.88 2.43 -24.34
C MET A 32 -0.52 2.99 -24.62
N ASN A 33 -1.35 3.16 -23.61
CA ASN A 33 -2.68 3.73 -23.76
C ASN A 33 -2.58 5.17 -24.25
N LYS A 34 -3.51 5.55 -25.15
CA LYS A 34 -3.65 6.93 -25.59
C LYS A 34 -4.32 7.73 -24.48
N LEU A 35 -3.71 8.85 -24.09
CA LEU A 35 -4.30 9.78 -23.15
C LEU A 35 -5.13 10.84 -23.88
N GLU A 36 -6.10 11.42 -23.18
CA GLU A 36 -7.03 12.41 -23.71
C GLU A 36 -6.33 13.73 -24.05
N LEU A 37 -5.42 14.19 -23.20
CA LEU A 37 -4.64 15.41 -23.39
C LEU A 37 -3.41 15.12 -24.26
N PRO A 38 -3.27 15.74 -25.45
CA PRO A 38 -2.18 15.43 -26.39
C PRO A 38 -0.77 15.61 -25.80
N GLU A 39 -0.59 16.61 -24.94
CA GLU A 39 0.72 16.89 -24.33
C GLU A 39 1.07 15.82 -23.28
N TRP A 40 0.10 15.35 -22.50
CA TRP A 40 0.30 14.24 -21.57
C TRP A 40 0.59 12.94 -22.32
N ASP A 41 -0.17 12.67 -23.39
CA ASP A 41 0.04 11.51 -24.23
C ASP A 41 1.45 11.48 -24.84
N LYS A 42 1.91 12.64 -25.31
CA LYS A 42 3.27 12.80 -25.84
C LYS A 42 4.34 12.52 -24.77
N THR A 43 4.21 13.15 -23.58
CA THR A 43 5.17 12.97 -22.49
C THR A 43 5.16 11.53 -21.98
N GLN A 44 3.96 10.94 -21.76
CA GLN A 44 3.87 9.54 -21.35
C GLN A 44 4.56 8.59 -22.35
N LYS A 45 4.39 8.81 -23.64
CA LYS A 45 5.01 7.98 -24.67
C LYS A 45 6.51 8.16 -24.78
N MET A 46 7.01 9.33 -24.46
CA MET A 46 8.43 9.64 -24.46
C MET A 46 9.12 9.07 -23.22
N ASP A 47 8.56 9.30 -22.04
CA ASP A 47 9.22 9.00 -20.78
C ASP A 47 8.89 7.58 -20.25
N ARG A 48 7.71 7.07 -20.58
CA ARG A 48 7.21 5.76 -20.18
C ARG A 48 7.43 5.44 -18.71
N LEU A 49 7.08 6.39 -17.84
CA LEU A 49 7.34 6.29 -16.41
C LEU A 49 6.58 5.11 -15.79
N LEU A 50 7.32 4.25 -15.12
CA LEU A 50 6.80 3.17 -14.29
C LEU A 50 7.03 3.48 -12.81
N GLY A 51 6.44 2.67 -11.95
CA GLY A 51 6.62 2.77 -10.51
C GLY A 51 6.32 1.44 -9.84
N VAL A 52 7.10 0.40 -10.19
CA VAL A 52 7.03 -0.89 -9.49
C VAL A 52 7.43 -0.65 -8.04
N SER A 53 6.58 -1.10 -7.11
CA SER A 53 6.71 -0.73 -5.70
C SER A 53 6.53 -1.95 -4.81
N PRO A 54 7.48 -2.24 -3.89
CA PRO A 54 7.29 -3.26 -2.88
C PRO A 54 6.31 -2.79 -1.80
N THR A 55 5.65 -3.75 -1.17
CA THR A 55 4.86 -3.56 0.06
C THR A 55 5.06 -4.75 0.99
N ALA A 56 4.63 -4.65 2.25
CA ALA A 56 4.87 -5.66 3.27
C ALA A 56 6.38 -5.93 3.47
N TRP A 57 7.18 -4.87 3.45
CA TRP A 57 8.63 -5.01 3.60
C TRP A 57 9.01 -5.44 5.00
N MET A 58 8.40 -4.81 6.00
CA MET A 58 8.67 -5.16 7.40
C MET A 58 8.16 -6.55 7.75
N ASP A 59 6.99 -6.95 7.23
CA ASP A 59 6.49 -8.31 7.41
C ASP A 59 7.44 -9.35 6.79
N MET A 60 8.07 -9.03 5.66
CA MET A 60 9.11 -9.88 5.06
C MET A 60 10.33 -9.98 5.97
N LEU A 61 10.85 -8.86 6.46
CA LEU A 61 12.04 -8.84 7.33
C LEU A 61 11.82 -9.61 8.65
N GLU A 62 10.60 -9.60 9.19
CA GLU A 62 10.25 -10.45 10.35
C GLU A 62 10.27 -11.94 10.01
N GLY A 63 9.91 -12.29 8.77
CA GLY A 63 9.95 -13.67 8.28
C GLY A 63 11.35 -14.18 7.97
N ILE A 64 12.30 -13.27 7.70
CA ILE A 64 13.68 -13.59 7.28
C ILE A 64 14.66 -12.87 8.19
N ASP A 65 15.67 -13.59 8.67
CA ASP A 65 16.78 -12.98 9.41
C ASP A 65 17.81 -12.46 8.39
N MET A 66 17.74 -11.17 8.08
CA MET A 66 18.54 -10.53 7.03
C MET A 66 19.40 -9.41 7.61
N THR A 67 20.70 -9.40 7.27
CA THR A 67 21.58 -8.28 7.61
C THR A 67 21.31 -7.06 6.73
N VAL A 68 21.83 -5.90 7.12
CA VAL A 68 21.71 -4.67 6.32
C VAL A 68 22.33 -4.85 4.93
N GLU A 69 23.47 -5.49 4.84
CA GLU A 69 24.17 -5.75 3.57
C GLU A 69 23.35 -6.67 2.66
N GLN A 70 22.70 -7.67 3.23
CA GLN A 70 21.81 -8.57 2.49
C GLN A 70 20.53 -7.82 2.02
N GLU A 71 20.01 -6.90 2.83
CA GLU A 71 18.90 -6.02 2.42
C GLU A 71 19.33 -5.14 1.24
N GLU A 72 20.51 -4.56 1.26
CA GLU A 72 21.05 -3.74 0.16
C GLU A 72 21.23 -4.55 -1.13
N GLU A 73 21.77 -5.75 -1.03
CA GLU A 73 21.91 -6.64 -2.20
C GLU A 73 20.56 -7.06 -2.77
N LEU A 74 19.57 -7.34 -1.92
CA LEU A 74 18.23 -7.61 -2.35
C LEU A 74 17.61 -6.41 -3.10
N LEU A 75 17.79 -5.20 -2.59
CA LEU A 75 17.29 -3.98 -3.24
C LEU A 75 17.91 -3.77 -4.62
N LYS A 76 19.21 -3.96 -4.76
CA LYS A 76 19.92 -3.90 -6.06
C LYS A 76 19.41 -4.96 -7.03
N TRP A 77 19.23 -6.18 -6.54
CA TRP A 77 18.71 -7.27 -7.34
C TRP A 77 17.26 -7.00 -7.83
N LEU A 78 16.39 -6.51 -6.94
CA LEU A 78 15.03 -6.11 -7.28
C LEU A 78 15.01 -5.02 -8.36
N TYR A 79 15.84 -3.99 -8.20
CA TYR A 79 15.98 -2.92 -9.18
C TYR A 79 16.42 -3.46 -10.56
N SER A 80 17.49 -4.25 -10.59
CA SER A 80 18.03 -4.80 -11.84
C SER A 80 17.03 -5.71 -12.54
N THR A 81 16.25 -6.49 -11.78
CA THR A 81 15.21 -7.37 -12.30
C THR A 81 14.08 -6.57 -12.96
N VAL A 82 13.60 -5.51 -12.29
CA VAL A 82 12.55 -4.64 -12.82
C VAL A 82 13.06 -3.88 -14.05
N ARG A 83 14.27 -3.30 -13.99
CA ARG A 83 14.88 -2.58 -15.10
C ARG A 83 15.01 -3.47 -16.32
N LYS A 84 15.62 -4.64 -16.15
CA LYS A 84 15.76 -5.61 -17.24
C LYS A 84 14.42 -6.00 -17.85
N ALA A 85 13.42 -6.28 -17.03
CA ALA A 85 12.09 -6.67 -17.54
C ALA A 85 11.39 -5.54 -18.29
N ALA A 86 11.62 -4.28 -17.93
CA ALA A 86 11.10 -3.11 -18.64
C ALA A 86 11.79 -2.93 -19.99
N ASP A 87 13.13 -3.01 -20.00
CA ASP A 87 13.94 -2.81 -21.21
C ASP A 87 13.72 -3.94 -22.22
N ASP A 88 13.77 -5.19 -21.78
CA ASP A 88 13.47 -6.36 -22.65
C ASP A 88 12.06 -6.24 -23.28
N TYR A 89 11.08 -5.73 -22.53
CA TYR A 89 9.73 -5.57 -23.06
C TYR A 89 9.61 -4.39 -24.02
N ALA A 90 10.30 -3.28 -23.76
CA ALA A 90 10.38 -2.14 -24.65
C ALA A 90 10.98 -2.56 -26.03
N ASP A 91 12.09 -3.32 -25.99
CA ASP A 91 12.73 -3.87 -27.19
C ASP A 91 11.79 -4.82 -27.95
N LEU A 92 11.09 -5.70 -27.23
CA LEU A 92 10.13 -6.65 -27.82
C LEU A 92 9.02 -5.95 -28.60
N VAL A 93 8.52 -4.81 -28.09
CA VAL A 93 7.42 -4.07 -28.71
C VAL A 93 7.89 -2.92 -29.61
N GLY A 94 9.20 -2.68 -29.70
CA GLY A 94 9.81 -1.64 -30.53
C GLY A 94 9.49 -0.21 -30.07
N LEU A 95 9.47 0.02 -28.75
CA LEU A 95 9.15 1.31 -28.14
C LEU A 95 10.28 1.80 -27.24
N GLU A 96 10.20 3.07 -26.84
CA GLU A 96 11.20 3.72 -25.99
C GLU A 96 11.33 3.03 -24.62
N HIS A 97 12.55 2.93 -24.10
CA HIS A 97 12.82 2.46 -22.77
C HIS A 97 12.24 3.41 -21.72
N SER A 98 11.78 2.86 -20.62
CA SER A 98 11.25 3.65 -19.49
C SER A 98 12.35 4.48 -18.85
N LEU A 99 12.10 5.78 -18.64
CA LEU A 99 13.02 6.66 -17.94
C LEU A 99 13.19 6.18 -16.49
N ASN A 100 12.09 5.97 -15.78
CA ASN A 100 12.06 5.46 -14.41
C ASN A 100 11.20 4.20 -14.35
N VAL A 101 11.62 3.20 -13.58
CA VAL A 101 10.89 1.92 -13.46
C VAL A 101 10.41 1.61 -12.05
N THR A 102 11.00 2.22 -11.02
CA THR A 102 10.74 1.90 -9.62
C THR A 102 10.30 3.11 -8.80
N ALA A 103 9.50 2.82 -7.79
CA ALA A 103 9.09 3.79 -6.76
C ALA A 103 8.79 3.03 -5.46
N VAL A 104 8.71 3.72 -4.34
CA VAL A 104 8.08 3.20 -3.14
C VAL A 104 6.82 4.01 -2.85
N LYS A 105 5.67 3.35 -2.94
CA LYS A 105 4.34 3.92 -2.70
C LYS A 105 3.91 3.68 -1.26
N PRO A 106 3.01 4.51 -0.71
CA PRO A 106 2.51 4.33 0.67
C PRO A 106 1.82 2.98 0.90
N SER A 107 1.14 2.45 -0.12
CA SER A 107 0.48 1.12 -0.16
C SER A 107 -0.51 0.83 0.96
N GLY A 108 -1.07 1.82 1.62
CA GLY A 108 -1.98 1.64 2.76
C GLY A 108 -3.28 0.88 2.45
N THR A 109 -3.68 0.82 1.18
CA THR A 109 -4.84 0.03 0.72
C THR A 109 -4.40 -1.24 0.02
N LEU A 110 -3.37 -1.16 -0.84
CA LEU A 110 -2.90 -2.31 -1.60
C LEU A 110 -2.32 -3.43 -0.72
N SER A 111 -1.66 -3.07 0.39
CA SER A 111 -1.14 -4.06 1.36
C SER A 111 -2.23 -4.97 1.92
N LEU A 112 -3.46 -4.46 2.07
CA LEU A 112 -4.60 -5.22 2.57
C LEU A 112 -5.00 -6.37 1.63
N LEU A 113 -4.84 -6.16 0.30
CA LEU A 113 -5.10 -7.24 -0.68
C LEU A 113 -4.11 -8.40 -0.54
N ALA A 114 -2.90 -8.14 -0.06
CA ALA A 114 -1.88 -9.14 0.19
C ALA A 114 -1.94 -9.70 1.63
N ASN A 115 -2.98 -9.36 2.39
CA ASN A 115 -3.11 -9.69 3.82
C ASN A 115 -1.85 -9.30 4.62
N ALA A 116 -1.23 -8.17 4.26
CA ALA A 116 -0.04 -7.65 4.91
C ALA A 116 -0.42 -6.68 6.02
N THR A 117 0.33 -6.70 7.13
CA THR A 117 0.10 -5.81 8.27
C THR A 117 0.98 -4.56 8.21
N SER A 118 2.07 -4.58 7.43
CA SER A 118 2.91 -3.41 7.15
C SER A 118 2.64 -2.86 5.75
N ALA A 119 2.49 -1.54 5.62
CA ALA A 119 2.28 -0.87 4.34
C ALA A 119 3.60 -0.30 3.80
N GLY A 120 3.92 -0.58 2.52
CA GLY A 120 5.17 -0.13 1.91
C GLY A 120 6.39 -0.62 2.69
N THR A 121 7.18 0.31 3.20
CA THR A 121 8.38 0.07 4.02
C THR A 121 8.21 0.49 5.48
N HIS A 122 6.98 0.89 5.85
CA HIS A 122 6.68 1.37 7.20
C HIS A 122 6.69 0.24 8.23
N PRO A 123 7.06 0.52 9.48
CA PRO A 123 6.85 -0.41 10.58
C PRO A 123 5.38 -0.80 10.75
N ASN A 124 5.15 -1.96 11.33
CA ASN A 124 3.81 -2.36 11.74
C ASN A 124 3.22 -1.37 12.75
N HIS A 125 1.91 -1.18 12.71
CA HIS A 125 1.25 -0.18 13.54
C HIS A 125 1.29 -0.57 15.02
N SER A 126 0.75 -1.73 15.35
CA SER A 126 0.71 -2.30 16.70
C SER A 126 0.41 -3.80 16.60
N PRO A 127 0.61 -4.59 17.68
CA PRO A 127 0.31 -6.03 17.66
C PRO A 127 -1.17 -6.32 17.40
N TYR A 128 -2.06 -5.51 17.96
CA TYR A 128 -3.50 -5.61 17.76
C TYR A 128 -4.08 -4.24 17.47
N HIS A 129 -4.88 -4.13 16.42
CA HIS A 129 -5.53 -2.87 16.07
C HIS A 129 -6.80 -3.11 15.26
N TYR A 130 -7.69 -2.12 15.27
CA TYR A 130 -8.70 -2.01 14.23
C TYR A 130 -8.10 -1.30 13.01
N ARG A 131 -8.28 -1.88 11.84
CA ARG A 131 -8.16 -1.19 10.57
C ARG A 131 -9.54 -0.71 10.16
N THR A 132 -9.73 0.61 10.04
CA THR A 132 -11.01 1.18 9.63
C THR A 132 -11.04 1.42 8.14
N ILE A 133 -12.14 1.07 7.51
CA ILE A 133 -12.38 1.31 6.08
C ILE A 133 -13.70 2.06 5.93
N ARG A 134 -13.65 3.14 5.15
CA ARG A 134 -14.85 3.89 4.77
C ARG A 134 -15.50 3.26 3.56
N ILE A 135 -16.79 3.01 3.64
CA ILE A 135 -17.59 2.42 2.58
C ILE A 135 -18.82 3.28 2.32
N ASP A 136 -19.16 3.50 1.07
CA ASP A 136 -20.42 4.15 0.70
C ASP A 136 -21.60 3.25 1.10
N LYS A 137 -22.62 3.83 1.73
CA LYS A 137 -23.81 3.09 2.17
C LYS A 137 -24.64 2.57 1.00
N ALA A 138 -24.51 3.16 -0.21
CA ALA A 138 -25.10 2.66 -1.43
C ALA A 138 -24.34 1.45 -2.01
N ASN A 139 -23.08 1.21 -1.58
CA ASN A 139 -22.31 0.06 -2.06
C ASN A 139 -22.99 -1.26 -1.64
N PRO A 140 -23.20 -2.22 -2.55
CA PRO A 140 -23.79 -3.52 -2.23
C PRO A 140 -23.08 -4.25 -1.10
N MET A 141 -21.76 -4.14 -0.99
CA MET A 141 -20.98 -4.71 0.10
C MET A 141 -21.42 -4.20 1.48
N PHE A 142 -21.87 -2.94 1.58
CA PHE A 142 -22.34 -2.41 2.85
C PHE A 142 -23.57 -3.15 3.37
N LYS A 143 -24.51 -3.53 2.49
CA LYS A 143 -25.71 -4.31 2.87
C LYS A 143 -25.38 -5.66 3.48
N VAL A 144 -24.24 -6.22 3.08
CA VAL A 144 -23.77 -7.53 3.60
C VAL A 144 -23.06 -7.37 4.90
N ILE A 145 -22.10 -6.44 4.94
CA ILE A 145 -21.35 -6.16 6.16
C ILE A 145 -22.36 -5.87 7.30
N LYS A 146 -23.48 -5.22 7.02
CA LYS A 146 -24.58 -5.03 7.99
C LYS A 146 -25.24 -6.32 8.49
N LYS A 147 -25.21 -7.38 7.70
CA LYS A 147 -25.75 -8.70 8.12
C LYS A 147 -24.72 -9.54 8.88
N LEU A 148 -23.45 -9.19 8.71
CA LEU A 148 -22.35 -9.75 9.47
C LEU A 148 -22.27 -9.01 10.81
N ASN A 149 -21.91 -9.67 11.86
CA ASN A 149 -21.80 -9.07 13.21
C ASN A 149 -20.51 -8.24 13.37
N TRP A 150 -20.26 -7.35 12.38
CA TRP A 150 -19.08 -6.51 12.35
C TRP A 150 -19.36 -5.14 12.96
N ARG A 151 -18.37 -4.53 13.60
CA ARG A 151 -18.48 -3.17 14.13
C ARG A 151 -18.57 -2.16 13.00
N ILE A 152 -19.68 -1.41 12.96
CA ILE A 152 -19.95 -0.37 11.96
C ILE A 152 -20.39 0.88 12.69
N GLU A 153 -19.89 2.03 12.24
CA GLU A 153 -20.31 3.36 12.70
C GLU A 153 -20.62 4.25 11.50
N ASP A 154 -21.40 5.28 11.68
CA ASP A 154 -21.57 6.32 10.66
C ASP A 154 -20.31 7.18 10.59
N ASP A 155 -19.86 7.56 9.39
CA ASP A 155 -18.73 8.48 9.23
C ASP A 155 -19.08 9.86 9.81
N ILE A 156 -18.20 10.39 10.66
CA ILE A 156 -18.44 11.67 11.37
C ILE A 156 -18.55 12.87 10.43
N THR A 157 -17.98 12.80 9.23
CA THR A 157 -18.01 13.89 8.26
C THR A 157 -19.14 13.75 7.24
N ARG A 158 -19.53 12.51 6.93
CA ARG A 158 -20.57 12.17 5.94
C ARG A 158 -21.50 11.07 6.46
N PRO A 159 -22.21 11.31 7.58
CA PRO A 159 -22.98 10.26 8.25
C PRO A 159 -24.12 9.67 7.41
N ASN A 160 -24.67 10.43 6.47
CA ASN A 160 -25.78 9.98 5.66
C ASN A 160 -25.38 9.04 4.51
N SER A 161 -24.17 9.20 3.96
CA SER A 161 -23.71 8.47 2.78
C SER A 161 -22.61 7.46 3.05
N THR A 162 -21.85 7.63 4.12
CA THR A 162 -20.63 6.84 4.38
C THR A 162 -20.70 6.16 5.75
N ALA A 163 -20.26 4.91 5.79
CA ALA A 163 -20.05 4.17 7.03
C ALA A 163 -18.57 3.82 7.21
N VAL A 164 -18.16 3.67 8.46
CA VAL A 164 -16.84 3.18 8.85
C VAL A 164 -16.97 1.78 9.38
N VAL A 165 -16.26 0.85 8.77
CA VAL A 165 -16.21 -0.56 9.16
C VAL A 165 -14.90 -0.84 9.85
N TYR A 166 -14.94 -1.55 10.96
CA TYR A 166 -13.79 -1.86 11.81
C TYR A 166 -13.37 -3.31 11.62
N PHE A 167 -12.17 -3.50 11.07
CA PHE A 167 -11.59 -4.83 10.86
C PHE A 167 -10.57 -5.08 11.96
N PRO A 168 -10.78 -6.06 12.87
CA PRO A 168 -9.79 -6.44 13.85
C PRO A 168 -8.61 -7.12 13.16
N VAL A 169 -7.42 -6.63 13.41
CA VAL A 169 -6.16 -7.12 12.82
C VAL A 169 -5.20 -7.51 13.92
N LYS A 170 -4.60 -8.70 13.79
CA LYS A 170 -3.47 -9.14 14.57
C LYS A 170 -2.24 -9.15 13.68
N SER A 171 -1.19 -8.46 14.11
CA SER A 171 0.11 -8.51 13.47
C SER A 171 0.98 -9.55 14.15
N GLU A 172 1.65 -10.38 13.35
CA GLU A 172 2.67 -11.32 13.85
C GLU A 172 4.05 -10.64 14.00
N ALA A 173 4.14 -9.33 13.71
CA ALA A 173 5.38 -8.59 13.81
C ALA A 173 5.87 -8.52 15.27
N LYS A 174 7.17 -8.78 15.46
CA LYS A 174 7.85 -8.65 16.74
C LYS A 174 8.13 -7.19 17.10
N ARG A 175 8.26 -6.33 16.06
CA ARG A 175 8.59 -4.92 16.19
C ARG A 175 7.54 -4.07 15.49
N THR A 176 7.10 -3.04 16.17
CA THR A 176 6.11 -2.07 15.70
C THR A 176 6.74 -0.68 15.56
N LYS A 177 5.94 0.30 15.16
CA LYS A 177 6.38 1.71 15.11
C LYS A 177 6.91 2.26 16.46
N PHE A 178 6.59 1.61 17.57
CA PHE A 178 7.08 1.99 18.90
C PHE A 178 8.46 1.42 19.21
N ASP A 179 8.87 0.38 18.47
CA ASP A 179 10.12 -0.37 18.67
C ASP A 179 11.19 0.00 17.64
N VAL A 180 10.81 0.76 16.59
CA VAL A 180 11.72 1.17 15.51
C VAL A 180 11.99 2.66 15.64
N SER A 181 13.25 3.04 15.89
CA SER A 181 13.61 4.44 16.04
C SER A 181 13.43 5.25 14.75
N ALA A 182 13.28 6.57 14.89
CA ALA A 182 13.18 7.47 13.75
C ALA A 182 14.42 7.38 12.83
N VAL A 183 15.61 7.28 13.41
CA VAL A 183 16.87 7.13 12.65
C VAL A 183 16.90 5.80 11.88
N GLU A 184 16.46 4.70 12.49
CA GLU A 184 16.37 3.41 11.78
C GLU A 184 15.41 3.47 10.59
N GLN A 185 14.27 4.18 10.71
CA GLN A 185 13.34 4.40 9.62
C GLN A 185 13.97 5.26 8.50
N LEU A 186 14.73 6.30 8.86
CA LEU A 186 15.46 7.14 7.92
C LEU A 186 16.60 6.39 7.20
N ASP A 187 17.34 5.54 7.90
CA ASP A 187 18.38 4.71 7.29
C ASP A 187 17.78 3.70 6.30
N ARG A 188 16.61 3.13 6.60
CA ARG A 188 15.89 2.29 5.66
C ARG A 188 15.43 3.08 4.44
N TYR A 189 14.85 4.26 4.65
CA TYR A 189 14.50 5.17 3.56
C TYR A 189 15.70 5.43 2.63
N ARG A 190 16.87 5.77 3.22
CA ARG A 190 18.10 6.02 2.47
C ARG A 190 18.55 4.81 1.65
N ARG A 191 18.48 3.58 2.20
CA ARG A 191 18.81 2.35 1.46
C ARG A 191 17.90 2.18 0.25
N PHE A 192 16.58 2.35 0.44
CA PHE A 192 15.64 2.29 -0.68
C PHE A 192 15.92 3.36 -1.74
N GLN A 193 16.12 4.60 -1.32
CA GLN A 193 16.39 5.72 -2.24
C GLN A 193 17.67 5.48 -3.03
N LYS A 194 18.69 4.89 -2.42
CA LYS A 194 19.99 4.67 -3.03
C LYS A 194 20.05 3.45 -3.94
N PHE A 195 19.35 2.38 -3.61
CA PHE A 195 19.55 1.07 -4.25
C PHE A 195 18.35 0.55 -5.03
N TYR A 196 17.19 1.14 -4.85
CA TYR A 196 15.98 0.67 -5.50
C TYR A 196 15.20 1.75 -6.24
N THR A 197 15.02 2.94 -5.69
CA THR A 197 14.01 3.89 -6.12
C THR A 197 14.54 4.88 -7.15
N ASP A 198 14.02 4.88 -8.38
CA ASP A 198 14.30 5.90 -9.38
C ASP A 198 13.60 7.24 -9.07
N GLN A 199 12.45 7.16 -8.42
CA GLN A 199 11.64 8.33 -8.06
C GLN A 199 11.85 8.71 -6.61
N ASN A 200 10.77 8.81 -5.82
CA ASN A 200 10.87 9.03 -4.38
C ASN A 200 10.41 7.80 -3.60
N THR A 201 11.10 7.51 -2.51
CA THR A 201 10.65 6.56 -1.51
C THR A 201 9.64 7.23 -0.59
N SER A 202 8.36 6.89 -0.72
CA SER A 202 7.34 7.41 0.20
C SER A 202 7.57 6.87 1.61
N VAL A 203 7.72 7.78 2.55
CA VAL A 203 7.90 7.46 3.96
C VAL A 203 7.22 8.51 4.83
N THR A 204 6.62 8.05 5.93
CA THR A 204 6.24 8.88 7.06
C THR A 204 6.97 8.33 8.28
N VAL A 205 7.98 9.04 8.73
CA VAL A 205 8.81 8.66 9.87
C VAL A 205 8.07 9.01 11.14
N SER A 206 7.82 8.01 11.98
CA SER A 206 7.26 8.22 13.31
C SER A 206 8.36 8.64 14.26
N VAL A 207 8.20 9.78 14.93
CA VAL A 207 9.25 10.39 15.74
C VAL A 207 8.75 10.55 17.18
N GLN A 208 9.45 9.95 18.15
CA GLN A 208 9.21 10.19 19.57
C GLN A 208 9.80 11.55 19.98
N ASN A 209 9.25 12.15 21.04
CA ASN A 209 9.66 13.51 21.44
C ASN A 209 11.17 13.66 21.71
N HIS A 210 11.82 12.61 22.20
CA HIS A 210 13.26 12.62 22.51
C HIS A 210 14.16 12.35 21.28
N GLU A 211 13.61 12.00 20.13
CA GLU A 211 14.37 11.63 18.93
C GLU A 211 14.63 12.81 17.99
N TRP A 212 13.98 13.97 18.19
CA TRP A 212 14.05 15.08 17.23
C TRP A 212 15.47 15.60 16.99
N GLU A 213 16.31 15.64 18.02
CA GLU A 213 17.71 16.05 17.88
C GLU A 213 18.47 15.09 16.96
N SER A 214 18.34 13.79 17.17
CA SER A 214 18.94 12.75 16.32
C SER A 214 18.42 12.79 14.87
N VAL A 215 17.14 13.12 14.67
CA VAL A 215 16.55 13.30 13.35
C VAL A 215 17.17 14.50 12.64
N ILE A 216 17.33 15.64 13.33
CA ILE A 216 17.94 16.85 12.78
C ILE A 216 19.41 16.56 12.38
N ASP A 217 20.16 15.90 13.25
CA ASP A 217 21.55 15.51 12.98
C ASP A 217 21.64 14.56 11.78
N TRP A 218 20.72 13.59 11.69
CA TRP A 218 20.68 12.68 10.56
C TRP A 218 20.42 13.42 9.25
N LEU A 219 19.43 14.34 9.22
CA LEU A 219 19.11 15.14 8.03
C LEU A 219 20.30 16.01 7.60
N ALA A 220 20.97 16.64 8.55
CA ALA A 220 22.15 17.48 8.27
C ALA A 220 23.29 16.67 7.66
N ASN A 221 23.56 15.48 8.19
CA ASN A 221 24.67 14.62 7.75
C ASN A 221 24.37 13.85 6.44
N ASN A 222 23.09 13.70 6.06
CA ASN A 222 22.66 12.94 4.88
C ASN A 222 21.87 13.81 3.88
N TRP A 223 22.12 15.12 3.85
CA TRP A 223 21.34 16.09 3.06
C TRP A 223 21.23 15.74 1.57
N ALA A 224 22.27 15.13 0.99
CA ALA A 224 22.31 14.73 -0.42
C ALA A 224 21.60 13.38 -0.70
N ASP A 225 21.21 12.63 0.33
CA ASP A 225 20.73 11.25 0.19
C ASP A 225 19.20 11.13 0.21
N PHE A 226 18.47 12.24 0.38
CA PHE A 226 17.01 12.18 0.40
C PHE A 226 16.36 13.22 -0.52
N THR A 227 15.19 12.83 -1.06
CA THR A 227 14.38 13.68 -1.94
C THR A 227 13.25 14.35 -1.15
N ALA A 228 12.44 13.59 -0.46
CA ALA A 228 11.36 14.08 0.38
C ALA A 228 11.05 13.08 1.51
N VAL A 229 10.91 13.58 2.72
CA VAL A 229 10.57 12.81 3.92
C VAL A 229 9.45 13.52 4.66
N SER A 230 8.45 12.75 5.12
CA SER A 230 7.39 13.24 5.99
C SER A 230 7.61 12.76 7.42
N PHE A 231 7.30 13.58 8.40
CA PHE A 231 7.42 13.25 9.81
C PHE A 231 6.06 13.31 10.49
N LEU A 232 5.84 12.37 11.40
CA LEU A 232 4.66 12.34 12.26
C LEU A 232 5.11 12.14 13.70
N PRO A 233 4.79 13.07 14.61
CA PRO A 233 5.04 12.85 16.03
C PRO A 233 4.34 11.58 16.52
N LEU A 234 5.08 10.70 17.16
CA LEU A 234 4.54 9.50 17.79
C LEU A 234 3.95 9.89 19.15
N THR A 235 2.68 10.26 19.14
CA THR A 235 1.93 10.69 20.32
C THR A 235 0.74 9.78 20.56
N ASP A 236 0.23 9.75 21.78
CA ASP A 236 -0.97 8.99 22.15
C ASP A 236 -2.28 9.64 21.66
N HIS A 237 -2.19 10.69 20.84
CA HIS A 237 -3.39 11.36 20.33
C HIS A 237 -4.17 10.46 19.37
N LYS A 238 -5.30 9.99 19.85
CA LYS A 238 -6.27 9.23 19.08
C LYS A 238 -7.34 10.21 18.58
N TYR A 239 -7.49 10.35 17.28
CA TYR A 239 -8.65 11.05 16.72
C TYR A 239 -9.73 10.02 16.33
N ALA A 240 -10.99 10.50 16.37
CA ALA A 240 -12.13 9.63 16.12
C ALA A 240 -12.06 9.02 14.72
N GLN A 241 -12.37 7.74 14.62
CA GLN A 241 -12.38 6.96 13.37
C GLN A 241 -11.04 7.00 12.61
N ALA A 242 -9.91 7.03 13.34
CA ALA A 242 -8.58 6.92 12.76
C ALA A 242 -8.46 5.64 11.91
N PRO A 243 -7.69 5.66 10.81
CA PRO A 243 -7.47 4.47 9.96
C PRO A 243 -6.90 3.27 10.69
N TYR A 244 -6.15 3.50 11.74
CA TYR A 244 -5.62 2.50 12.66
C TYR A 244 -5.95 2.90 14.09
N GLN A 245 -6.47 1.98 14.87
CA GLN A 245 -6.81 2.20 16.28
C GLN A 245 -6.26 1.05 17.11
N ASP A 246 -5.31 1.36 17.98
CA ASP A 246 -4.71 0.37 18.87
C ASP A 246 -5.78 -0.21 19.80
N ILE A 247 -5.76 -1.53 19.95
CA ILE A 247 -6.58 -2.29 20.87
C ILE A 247 -5.69 -3.28 21.63
N ASP A 248 -6.16 -3.78 22.74
CA ASP A 248 -5.48 -4.85 23.45
C ASP A 248 -5.88 -6.25 22.90
N GLN A 249 -5.19 -7.27 23.37
CA GLN A 249 -5.47 -8.66 22.97
C GLN A 249 -6.89 -9.08 23.35
N ALA A 250 -7.38 -8.67 24.50
CA ALA A 250 -8.71 -9.09 24.99
C ALA A 250 -9.83 -8.45 24.13
N GLU A 251 -9.65 -7.20 23.71
CA GLU A 251 -10.57 -6.52 22.79
C GLU A 251 -10.52 -7.16 21.40
N TYR A 252 -9.31 -7.52 20.91
CA TYR A 252 -9.16 -8.26 19.66
C TYR A 252 -9.88 -9.60 19.70
N GLU A 253 -9.64 -10.43 20.73
CA GLU A 253 -10.27 -11.74 20.89
C GLU A 253 -11.81 -11.63 20.98
N LYS A 254 -12.30 -10.60 21.68
CA LYS A 254 -13.72 -10.31 21.72
C LYS A 254 -14.26 -9.89 20.34
N ALA A 255 -13.51 -9.11 19.58
CA ALA A 255 -13.93 -8.61 18.27
C ALA A 255 -14.01 -9.73 17.24
N VAL A 256 -13.06 -10.69 17.26
CA VAL A 256 -13.07 -11.83 16.30
C VAL A 256 -14.03 -12.95 16.74
N THR A 257 -14.38 -13.03 18.03
CA THR A 257 -15.35 -14.01 18.53
C THR A 257 -16.74 -13.63 18.03
N GLY A 258 -17.29 -14.41 17.10
CA GLY A 258 -18.62 -14.16 16.53
C GLY A 258 -18.62 -13.24 15.31
N LEU A 259 -17.46 -12.94 14.74
CA LEU A 259 -17.43 -12.45 13.37
C LEU A 259 -17.85 -13.58 12.44
N ASP A 260 -18.86 -13.29 11.62
CA ASP A 260 -19.23 -14.22 10.55
C ASP A 260 -18.17 -14.13 9.45
N ASP A 261 -17.66 -15.29 9.04
CA ASP A 261 -16.78 -15.37 7.89
C ASP A 261 -17.51 -14.93 6.61
N LEU A 262 -16.84 -14.13 5.81
CA LEU A 262 -17.29 -13.79 4.47
C LEU A 262 -17.06 -15.00 3.57
N SER A 263 -18.02 -15.95 3.58
CA SER A 263 -17.90 -17.18 2.80
C SER A 263 -17.91 -16.87 1.30
N HIS A 264 -17.28 -17.76 0.51
CA HIS A 264 -17.30 -17.66 -0.95
C HIS A 264 -18.74 -17.66 -1.51
N GLU A 265 -19.65 -18.37 -0.86
CA GLU A 265 -21.09 -18.43 -1.19
C GLU A 265 -21.77 -17.07 -0.99
N LEU A 266 -21.44 -16.36 0.09
CA LEU A 266 -21.92 -15.01 0.36
C LEU A 266 -21.39 -14.01 -0.66
N LEU A 267 -20.12 -14.09 -1.03
CA LEU A 267 -19.49 -13.27 -2.06
C LEU A 267 -20.11 -13.50 -3.43
N THR A 268 -20.37 -14.76 -3.82
CA THR A 268 -21.01 -15.11 -5.09
C THR A 268 -22.42 -14.55 -5.15
N LYS A 269 -23.20 -14.70 -4.10
CA LYS A 269 -24.53 -14.13 -3.97
C LYS A 269 -24.55 -12.59 -4.02
N TYR A 270 -23.43 -11.96 -3.71
CA TYR A 270 -23.21 -10.53 -3.83
C TYR A 270 -22.95 -10.06 -5.23
N LEU A 271 -22.07 -10.76 -5.96
CA LEU A 271 -21.78 -10.47 -7.37
C LEU A 271 -23.08 -10.55 -8.18
N GLU A 272 -23.92 -11.53 -7.90
CA GLU A 272 -25.25 -11.64 -8.50
C GLU A 272 -26.17 -10.47 -8.12
N LEU A 273 -26.12 -9.98 -6.88
CA LEU A 273 -26.87 -8.80 -6.46
C LEU A 273 -26.31 -7.50 -7.06
N ASP A 274 -24.99 -7.41 -7.24
CA ASP A 274 -24.36 -6.23 -7.85
C ASP A 274 -24.67 -6.15 -9.35
N GLU A 275 -24.73 -7.27 -10.06
CA GLU A 275 -25.20 -7.33 -11.45
C GLU A 275 -26.67 -6.90 -11.56
N TYR A 276 -27.53 -7.38 -10.67
CA TYR A 276 -28.94 -6.99 -10.62
C TYR A 276 -29.11 -5.49 -10.38
N TYR A 277 -28.31 -4.87 -9.51
CA TYR A 277 -28.37 -3.43 -9.23
C TYR A 277 -27.75 -2.56 -10.34
N LYS A 278 -26.83 -3.09 -11.14
CA LYS A 278 -26.27 -2.39 -12.31
C LYS A 278 -27.30 -2.28 -13.44
N GLU A 279 -28.18 -3.26 -13.59
CA GLU A 279 -29.28 -3.22 -14.56
C GLU A 279 -30.39 -2.23 -14.17
N GLU A 280 -30.58 -1.94 -12.86
CA GLU A 280 -31.58 -0.98 -12.39
C GLU A 280 -31.09 0.47 -12.28
N GLN A 281 -29.77 0.73 -12.26
CA GLN A 281 -29.24 2.09 -12.31
C GLN A 281 -29.02 2.45 -13.79
N GLU A 282 -29.83 3.35 -14.33
CA GLU A 282 -29.45 4.15 -15.48
C GLU A 282 -28.11 4.81 -15.13
N VAL A 283 -27.04 4.29 -15.73
CA VAL A 283 -25.68 4.81 -15.54
C VAL A 283 -25.73 6.26 -15.99
N ASP A 284 -25.50 7.20 -15.08
CA ASP A 284 -25.33 8.60 -15.44
C ASP A 284 -24.23 8.67 -16.52
N PRO A 285 -24.57 9.04 -17.76
CA PRO A 285 -23.66 8.98 -18.89
C PRO A 285 -22.41 9.85 -18.70
N THR A 286 -22.41 10.77 -17.74
CA THR A 286 -21.22 11.57 -17.39
C THR A 286 -20.15 10.78 -16.62
N CYS A 287 -20.53 9.74 -15.89
CA CYS A 287 -19.54 8.84 -15.25
C CYS A 287 -19.00 7.76 -16.19
N ALA A 288 -19.79 7.34 -17.19
CA ALA A 288 -19.37 6.33 -18.16
C ALA A 288 -18.38 6.85 -19.23
N ALA A 289 -18.31 8.17 -19.41
CA ALA A 289 -17.47 8.83 -20.42
C ALA A 289 -16.10 9.29 -19.91
N GLY A 290 -15.62 8.81 -18.75
CA GLY A 290 -14.31 9.23 -18.20
C GLY A 290 -14.27 10.67 -17.71
N GLY A 291 -15.42 11.30 -17.50
CA GLY A 291 -15.53 12.61 -16.89
C GLY A 291 -15.11 12.56 -15.43
N SER A 292 -14.23 13.46 -15.02
CA SER A 292 -13.83 13.64 -13.63
C SER A 292 -15.06 13.78 -12.75
N CYS A 293 -15.29 12.85 -11.84
CA CYS A 293 -16.30 13.00 -10.80
C CYS A 293 -16.05 14.32 -10.06
N GLY A 294 -16.97 15.24 -10.24
CA GLY A 294 -17.01 16.62 -9.82
C GLY A 294 -16.21 17.02 -8.59
N PHE A 295 -15.18 17.78 -8.84
CA PHE A 295 -14.59 18.72 -7.89
C PHE A 295 -15.03 20.16 -8.15
N ASP A 296 -16.22 20.35 -8.68
CA ASP A 296 -16.81 21.67 -8.82
C ASP A 296 -18.10 21.75 -8.00
N LYS A 297 -17.92 22.09 -6.71
CA LYS A 297 -18.82 22.89 -5.88
C LYS A 297 -18.35 22.85 -4.41
N ILE A 298 -17.37 23.66 -4.10
CA ILE A 298 -17.27 24.37 -2.82
C ILE A 298 -17.08 25.84 -3.14
#